data_44ed3b207934ed6b38143c734cf7211a
#
_entry.id   44ed3b207934ed6b38143c734cf7211a
#
_cell.length_a   1.000
_cell.length_b   1.000
_cell.length_c   1.000
_cell.angle_alpha   90.00
_cell.angle_beta   90.00
_cell.angle_gamma   90.00
#
_symmetry.space_group_name_H-M   'P 1'
#
loop_
_entity.id
_entity.type
_entity.pdbx_description
1 polymer ?
#
loop_
_entity_poly.entity_id
_entity_poly.type
_entity_poly.pdbx_seq_one_letter_code
_entity_poly.pdbx_strand_id
1 'polypeptide(L)'
;MAWAVITHPDGDHCGGSAEIKRRYPQVRLACGDLDRAMIESPDYLFSFRYDAYRANHGIYFDPKTAQDIKNCSSSAQAVTFTFVGGETLRLGENRILEIWHLPGHSHGHLGLYDRSHRTLYYGDAIQGAGYKSVQGMWSLCPTYLYVNAYLQTIRTIEASDAELIVGCHWPVLRGKEAIRQFCAESRNFVTHADRRITHYIRDHRSGVTLRELCTELSEQLGEWPLAVSLELANAISGHLDRGIEAGRFAVDRSACPFVYRLSDKREEG
;
A
#
# COMPACT_ATOMS: atom_id res chain seq x y z
N MET A 1 -12.47 11.03 23.64
CA MET A 1 -11.81 11.00 22.31
C MET A 1 -12.68 11.78 21.34
N ALA A 2 -12.12 12.74 20.60
CA ALA A 2 -12.89 13.58 19.66
C ALA A 2 -12.77 13.07 18.20
N TRP A 3 -11.60 12.58 17.82
CA TRP A 3 -11.29 12.09 16.49
C TRP A 3 -10.60 10.72 16.53
N ALA A 4 -10.91 9.88 15.55
CA ALA A 4 -10.13 8.72 15.17
C ALA A 4 -9.90 8.84 13.66
N VAL A 5 -8.64 8.99 13.26
CA VAL A 5 -8.24 9.11 11.86
C VAL A 5 -7.64 7.78 11.41
N ILE A 6 -8.24 7.17 10.41
CA ILE A 6 -7.76 5.95 9.76
C ILE A 6 -6.86 6.37 8.61
N THR A 7 -5.62 5.92 8.61
CA THR A 7 -4.65 6.28 7.58
C THR A 7 -4.96 5.62 6.23
N HIS A 8 -5.41 4.35 6.25
CA HIS A 8 -5.72 3.56 5.07
C HIS A 8 -6.62 2.35 5.42
N PRO A 9 -7.21 1.63 4.44
CA PRO A 9 -8.29 0.69 4.70
C PRO A 9 -7.86 -0.72 5.12
N ASP A 10 -6.57 -1.05 5.28
CA ASP A 10 -6.17 -2.41 5.65
C ASP A 10 -6.73 -2.83 7.01
N GLY A 11 -7.05 -4.12 7.14
CA GLY A 11 -7.81 -4.64 8.28
C GLY A 11 -7.15 -4.38 9.64
N ASP A 12 -5.83 -4.43 9.72
CA ASP A 12 -5.05 -4.14 10.92
C ASP A 12 -4.99 -2.64 11.28
N HIS A 13 -5.43 -1.76 10.36
CA HIS A 13 -5.50 -0.31 10.56
C HIS A 13 -6.93 0.21 10.75
N CYS A 14 -7.92 -0.39 10.11
CA CYS A 14 -9.32 0.01 10.25
C CYS A 14 -10.14 -0.93 11.13
N GLY A 15 -9.65 -2.14 11.43
CA GLY A 15 -10.39 -3.19 12.13
C GLY A 15 -10.86 -2.86 13.54
N GLY A 16 -10.21 -1.90 14.21
CA GLY A 16 -10.63 -1.41 15.52
C GLY A 16 -11.78 -0.40 15.52
N SER A 17 -12.28 0.03 14.35
CA SER A 17 -13.21 1.16 14.22
C SER A 17 -14.53 0.95 14.96
N ALA A 18 -15.10 -0.24 14.90
CA ALA A 18 -16.34 -0.58 15.61
C ALA A 18 -16.17 -0.51 17.14
N GLU A 19 -15.06 -1.02 17.65
CA GLU A 19 -14.79 -0.99 19.09
C GLU A 19 -14.51 0.45 19.57
N ILE A 20 -13.81 1.26 18.79
CA ILE A 20 -13.63 2.68 19.08
C ILE A 20 -14.96 3.41 19.12
N LYS A 21 -15.87 3.17 18.16
CA LYS A 21 -17.22 3.75 18.15
C LYS A 21 -18.06 3.27 19.33
N ARG A 22 -17.99 1.99 19.67
CA ARG A 22 -18.70 1.43 20.81
C ARG A 22 -18.26 2.07 22.13
N ARG A 23 -16.94 2.26 22.30
CA ARG A 23 -16.35 2.82 23.52
C ARG A 23 -16.51 4.35 23.61
N TYR A 24 -16.49 5.02 22.46
CA TYR A 24 -16.58 6.47 22.35
C TYR A 24 -17.64 6.85 21.28
N PRO A 25 -18.96 6.74 21.60
CA PRO A 25 -20.02 6.95 20.62
C PRO A 25 -19.99 8.29 19.89
N GLN A 26 -19.42 9.34 20.52
CA GLN A 26 -19.27 10.69 19.97
C GLN A 26 -18.02 10.87 19.11
N VAL A 27 -17.15 9.84 18.99
CA VAL A 27 -15.93 9.97 18.19
C VAL A 27 -16.27 10.21 16.72
N ARG A 28 -15.59 11.16 16.12
CA ARG A 28 -15.64 11.39 14.68
C ARG A 28 -14.62 10.48 14.01
N LEU A 29 -15.12 9.50 13.27
CA LEU A 29 -14.30 8.61 12.46
C LEU A 29 -13.98 9.32 11.14
N ALA A 30 -12.70 9.45 10.80
CA ALA A 30 -12.26 10.12 9.59
C ALA A 30 -11.23 9.28 8.83
N CYS A 31 -11.18 9.45 7.50
CA CYS A 31 -10.23 8.78 6.62
C CYS A 31 -9.98 9.58 5.34
N GLY A 32 -9.11 9.08 4.47
CA GLY A 32 -8.98 9.60 3.11
C GLY A 32 -10.24 9.35 2.28
N ASP A 33 -10.66 10.36 1.51
CA ASP A 33 -11.90 10.30 0.74
C ASP A 33 -11.94 9.11 -0.22
N LEU A 34 -10.84 8.84 -0.90
CA LEU A 34 -10.72 7.76 -1.87
C LEU A 34 -10.72 6.34 -1.23
N ASP A 35 -10.50 6.24 0.08
CA ASP A 35 -10.51 4.96 0.79
C ASP A 35 -11.80 4.73 1.60
N ARG A 36 -12.68 5.72 1.64
CA ARG A 36 -13.90 5.72 2.44
C ARG A 36 -14.77 4.47 2.23
N ALA A 37 -15.04 4.13 0.96
CA ALA A 37 -15.91 3.01 0.64
C ALA A 37 -15.40 1.67 1.19
N MET A 38 -14.09 1.45 1.19
CA MET A 38 -13.45 0.26 1.75
C MET A 38 -13.55 0.23 3.29
N ILE A 39 -13.43 1.38 3.94
CA ILE A 39 -13.49 1.49 5.41
C ILE A 39 -14.94 1.31 5.91
N GLU A 40 -15.91 1.80 5.15
CA GLU A 40 -17.34 1.68 5.50
C GLU A 40 -17.91 0.28 5.20
N SER A 41 -17.30 -0.48 4.30
CA SER A 41 -17.79 -1.81 3.87
C SER A 41 -16.69 -2.86 3.88
N PRO A 42 -16.63 -3.74 4.89
CA PRO A 42 -15.68 -4.85 4.94
C PRO A 42 -15.77 -5.80 3.73
N ASP A 43 -16.96 -6.03 3.19
CA ASP A 43 -17.12 -6.86 1.99
C ASP A 43 -16.56 -6.18 0.74
N TYR A 44 -16.73 -4.85 0.64
CA TYR A 44 -16.12 -4.09 -0.47
C TYR A 44 -14.59 -4.05 -0.32
N LEU A 45 -14.08 -3.82 0.89
CA LEU A 45 -12.65 -3.92 1.18
C LEU A 45 -12.09 -5.28 0.74
N PHE A 46 -12.73 -6.36 1.16
CA PHE A 46 -12.29 -7.70 0.81
C PHE A 46 -12.27 -7.90 -0.71
N SER A 47 -13.36 -7.60 -1.40
CA SER A 47 -13.47 -7.83 -2.84
C SER A 47 -12.54 -6.93 -3.66
N PHE A 48 -12.35 -5.68 -3.25
CA PHE A 48 -11.57 -4.69 -4.00
C PHE A 48 -10.06 -4.82 -3.76
N ARG A 49 -9.63 -5.22 -2.54
CA ARG A 49 -8.22 -5.27 -2.17
C ARG A 49 -7.67 -6.70 -2.09
N TYR A 50 -8.34 -7.58 -1.37
CA TYR A 50 -7.82 -8.93 -1.09
C TYR A 50 -8.23 -9.98 -2.13
N ASP A 51 -9.36 -9.80 -2.81
CA ASP A 51 -9.87 -10.73 -3.82
C ASP A 51 -9.84 -10.14 -5.25
N ALA A 52 -9.20 -9.00 -5.43
CA ALA A 52 -9.14 -8.23 -6.69
C ALA A 52 -8.59 -9.03 -7.89
N TYR A 53 -7.73 -10.00 -7.62
CA TYR A 53 -7.05 -10.77 -8.67
C TYR A 53 -7.71 -12.12 -8.98
N ARG A 54 -8.83 -12.45 -8.33
CA ARG A 54 -9.51 -13.74 -8.53
C ARG A 54 -9.99 -13.92 -9.97
N ALA A 55 -10.77 -12.98 -10.47
CA ALA A 55 -11.47 -13.14 -11.74
C ALA A 55 -10.51 -13.20 -12.93
N ASN A 56 -9.51 -12.31 -12.96
CA ASN A 56 -8.67 -12.10 -14.14
C ASN A 56 -7.32 -12.81 -14.05
N HIS A 57 -6.92 -13.26 -12.85
CA HIS A 57 -5.59 -13.84 -12.63
C HIS A 57 -5.62 -15.19 -11.91
N GLY A 58 -6.79 -15.62 -11.44
CA GLY A 58 -6.93 -16.86 -10.67
C GLY A 58 -6.17 -16.84 -9.33
N ILE A 59 -5.87 -15.64 -8.79
CA ILE A 59 -5.16 -15.44 -7.52
C ILE A 59 -6.18 -15.13 -6.44
N TYR A 60 -6.25 -15.98 -5.41
CA TYR A 60 -7.19 -15.84 -4.31
C TYR A 60 -6.70 -16.61 -3.08
N PHE A 61 -7.16 -16.19 -1.91
CA PHE A 61 -6.92 -16.90 -0.67
C PHE A 61 -7.82 -18.13 -0.54
N ASP A 62 -7.35 -19.15 0.16
CA ASP A 62 -8.20 -20.27 0.55
C ASP A 62 -9.37 -19.78 1.45
N PRO A 63 -10.47 -20.54 1.57
CA PRO A 63 -11.66 -20.07 2.28
C PRO A 63 -11.41 -19.71 3.76
N LYS A 64 -10.48 -20.41 4.43
CA LYS A 64 -10.16 -20.13 5.84
C LYS A 64 -9.41 -18.81 5.96
N THR A 65 -8.34 -18.62 5.17
CA THR A 65 -7.56 -17.39 5.15
C THR A 65 -8.45 -16.19 4.75
N ALA A 66 -9.31 -16.36 3.74
CA ALA A 66 -10.27 -15.33 3.33
C ALA A 66 -11.22 -14.93 4.49
N GLN A 67 -11.70 -15.91 5.27
CA GLN A 67 -12.53 -15.63 6.43
C GLN A 67 -11.75 -14.94 7.56
N ASP A 68 -10.51 -15.35 7.80
CA ASP A 68 -9.65 -14.73 8.81
C ASP A 68 -9.36 -13.27 8.45
N ILE A 69 -9.08 -12.95 7.18
CA ILE A 69 -8.93 -11.57 6.70
C ILE A 69 -10.20 -10.75 6.94
N LYS A 70 -11.37 -11.29 6.60
CA LYS A 70 -12.65 -10.62 6.87
C LYS A 70 -12.88 -10.37 8.35
N ASN A 71 -12.49 -11.31 9.21
CA ASN A 71 -12.63 -11.18 10.65
C ASN A 71 -11.71 -10.10 11.25
N CYS A 72 -10.56 -9.82 10.60
CA CYS A 72 -9.68 -8.73 10.99
C CYS A 72 -10.24 -7.35 10.61
N SER A 73 -11.16 -7.29 9.64
CA SER A 73 -11.83 -6.04 9.27
C SER A 73 -12.91 -5.72 10.30
N SER A 74 -13.12 -4.43 10.56
CA SER A 74 -14.21 -3.99 11.45
C SER A 74 -15.56 -4.35 10.85
N SER A 75 -16.59 -4.51 11.68
CA SER A 75 -17.96 -4.40 11.19
C SER A 75 -18.17 -3.02 10.57
N ALA A 76 -19.06 -2.93 9.57
CA ALA A 76 -19.34 -1.68 8.85
C ALA A 76 -19.56 -0.49 9.82
N GLN A 77 -18.82 0.58 9.62
CA GLN A 77 -18.89 1.80 10.41
C GLN A 77 -18.93 3.01 9.51
N ALA A 78 -19.92 3.87 9.71
CA ALA A 78 -20.00 5.11 8.95
C ALA A 78 -18.81 6.03 9.26
N VAL A 79 -18.12 6.48 8.23
CA VAL A 79 -17.13 7.53 8.30
C VAL A 79 -17.83 8.87 8.45
N THR A 80 -17.48 9.62 9.48
CA THR A 80 -18.12 10.90 9.79
C THR A 80 -17.59 12.01 8.91
N PHE A 81 -16.31 11.93 8.52
CA PHE A 81 -15.60 12.97 7.77
C PHE A 81 -14.51 12.38 6.88
N THR A 82 -14.29 12.96 5.71
CA THR A 82 -13.19 12.58 4.82
C THR A 82 -12.23 13.73 4.60
N PHE A 83 -10.96 13.38 4.33
CA PHE A 83 -9.89 14.30 4.00
C PHE A 83 -9.36 14.01 2.60
N VAL A 84 -8.93 15.06 1.91
CA VAL A 84 -8.29 14.95 0.57
C VAL A 84 -6.80 15.32 0.60
N GLY A 85 -6.33 15.88 1.72
CA GLY A 85 -4.98 16.40 1.91
C GLY A 85 -4.94 17.93 1.83
N GLY A 86 -4.10 18.54 2.68
CA GLY A 86 -3.98 19.99 2.83
C GLY A 86 -4.84 20.59 3.93
N GLU A 87 -5.75 19.81 4.51
CA GLU A 87 -6.55 20.27 5.64
C GLU A 87 -5.74 20.25 6.94
N THR A 88 -6.30 20.90 7.96
CA THR A 88 -5.74 20.90 9.31
C THR A 88 -6.71 20.36 10.32
N LEU A 89 -6.22 19.57 11.26
CA LEU A 89 -6.96 19.03 12.39
C LEU A 89 -6.45 19.67 13.68
N ARG A 90 -7.30 20.46 14.34
CA ARG A 90 -6.96 21.07 15.62
C ARG A 90 -7.18 20.10 16.78
N LEU A 91 -6.12 19.85 17.55
CA LEU A 91 -6.13 19.01 18.75
C LEU A 91 -5.97 19.86 20.02
N GLY A 92 -6.95 20.73 20.31
CA GLY A 92 -6.89 21.66 21.42
C GLY A 92 -6.38 23.06 21.03
N GLU A 93 -5.95 23.86 22.02
CA GLU A 93 -5.63 25.27 21.78
C GLU A 93 -4.36 25.48 20.95
N ASN A 94 -3.32 24.68 21.19
CA ASN A 94 -1.97 24.93 20.67
C ASN A 94 -1.43 23.82 19.78
N ARG A 95 -2.23 22.81 19.42
CA ARG A 95 -1.77 21.70 18.59
C ARG A 95 -2.60 21.54 17.33
N ILE A 96 -1.94 21.67 16.20
CA ILE A 96 -2.55 21.51 14.87
C ILE A 96 -1.76 20.44 14.14
N LEU A 97 -2.48 19.46 13.55
CA LEU A 97 -1.94 18.49 12.63
C LEU A 97 -2.34 18.88 11.20
N GLU A 98 -1.41 18.82 10.28
CA GLU A 98 -1.68 18.93 8.86
C GLU A 98 -2.00 17.54 8.32
N ILE A 99 -3.02 17.44 7.50
CA ILE A 99 -3.39 16.20 6.82
C ILE A 99 -2.63 16.16 5.49
N TRP A 100 -1.82 15.15 5.31
CA TRP A 100 -1.09 14.93 4.07
C TRP A 100 -1.71 13.77 3.29
N HIS A 101 -1.93 13.94 2.00
CA HIS A 101 -2.28 12.86 1.10
C HIS A 101 -0.99 12.18 0.63
N LEU A 102 -0.82 10.91 1.01
CA LEU A 102 0.38 10.11 0.77
C LEU A 102 0.03 8.81 0.01
N PRO A 103 -0.49 8.91 -1.23
CA PRO A 103 -0.99 7.76 -1.97
C PRO A 103 0.14 6.84 -2.43
N GLY A 104 -0.23 5.59 -2.77
CA GLY A 104 0.67 4.58 -3.30
C GLY A 104 0.38 3.20 -2.75
N HIS A 105 0.31 3.04 -1.45
CA HIS A 105 -0.16 1.83 -0.78
C HIS A 105 -1.68 1.68 -0.92
N SER A 106 -2.44 2.72 -0.64
CA SER A 106 -3.83 2.89 -1.05
C SER A 106 -4.00 4.21 -1.80
N HIS A 107 -5.17 4.43 -2.40
CA HIS A 107 -5.47 5.68 -3.11
C HIS A 107 -5.64 6.87 -2.16
N GLY A 108 -6.33 6.65 -1.04
CA GLY A 108 -6.68 7.68 -0.08
C GLY A 108 -5.76 7.72 1.14
N HIS A 109 -4.57 7.10 1.07
CA HIS A 109 -3.67 7.03 2.22
C HIS A 109 -3.33 8.41 2.78
N LEU A 110 -3.49 8.57 4.11
CA LEU A 110 -3.23 9.80 4.83
C LEU A 110 -1.99 9.70 5.72
N GLY A 111 -1.27 10.79 5.79
CA GLY A 111 -0.32 11.07 6.87
C GLY A 111 -0.79 12.26 7.71
N LEU A 112 -0.34 12.33 8.96
CA LEU A 112 -0.61 13.45 9.87
C LEU A 112 0.72 14.10 10.26
N TYR A 113 0.89 15.37 9.92
CA TYR A 113 2.12 16.10 10.20
C TYR A 113 1.92 17.10 11.34
N ASP A 114 2.66 16.89 12.42
CA ASP A 114 2.77 17.84 13.53
C ASP A 114 3.94 18.80 13.29
N ARG A 115 3.64 19.97 12.75
CA ARG A 115 4.66 20.97 12.40
C ARG A 115 5.42 21.46 13.65
N SER A 116 4.74 21.58 14.77
CA SER A 116 5.35 22.08 16.01
C SER A 116 6.42 21.14 16.56
N HIS A 117 6.27 19.85 16.33
CA HIS A 117 7.22 18.81 16.75
C HIS A 117 8.00 18.20 15.56
N ARG A 118 7.79 18.72 14.34
CA ARG A 118 8.40 18.21 13.09
C ARG A 118 8.27 16.69 12.96
N THR A 119 7.08 16.18 13.34
CA THR A 119 6.78 14.76 13.40
C THR A 119 5.73 14.39 12.36
N LEU A 120 6.04 13.44 11.49
CA LEU A 120 5.10 12.87 10.52
C LEU A 120 4.68 11.46 10.96
N TYR A 121 3.40 11.28 11.20
CA TYR A 121 2.76 9.98 11.33
C TYR A 121 2.33 9.53 9.94
N TYR A 122 3.10 8.60 9.34
CA TYR A 122 2.93 8.28 7.93
C TYR A 122 2.21 6.95 7.66
N GLY A 123 1.79 6.22 8.72
CA GLY A 123 1.15 4.90 8.54
C GLY A 123 2.02 3.95 7.74
N ASP A 124 1.51 3.47 6.61
CA ASP A 124 2.15 2.56 5.66
C ASP A 124 2.47 3.21 4.31
N ALA A 125 2.49 4.56 4.27
CA ALA A 125 2.70 5.31 3.04
C ALA A 125 4.03 5.00 2.35
N ILE A 126 5.09 4.65 3.11
CA ILE A 126 6.37 4.13 2.59
C ILE A 126 6.81 2.96 3.46
N GLN A 127 7.48 1.96 2.87
CA GLN A 127 7.61 0.64 3.47
C GLN A 127 9.05 0.07 3.43
N GLY A 128 10.05 0.92 3.16
CA GLY A 128 11.45 0.48 3.06
C GLY A 128 11.62 -0.64 2.04
N ALA A 129 12.37 -1.66 2.42
CA ALA A 129 12.51 -2.89 1.63
C ALA A 129 11.44 -3.95 1.99
N GLY A 130 10.48 -3.62 2.86
CA GLY A 130 9.41 -4.50 3.30
C GLY A 130 9.27 -4.58 4.83
N TYR A 131 8.55 -5.56 5.29
CA TYR A 131 8.28 -5.81 6.71
C TYR A 131 9.25 -6.84 7.27
N LYS A 132 9.59 -6.69 8.55
CA LYS A 132 10.38 -7.70 9.28
C LYS A 132 9.51 -8.35 10.35
N SER A 133 9.69 -9.66 10.52
CA SER A 133 9.11 -10.38 11.66
C SER A 133 9.74 -9.89 12.98
N VAL A 134 9.12 -10.26 14.10
CA VAL A 134 9.66 -9.98 15.45
C VAL A 134 11.09 -10.55 15.62
N GLN A 135 11.42 -11.65 14.92
CA GLN A 135 12.74 -12.27 14.91
C GLN A 135 13.73 -11.54 13.98
N GLY A 136 13.32 -10.47 13.29
CA GLY A 136 14.15 -9.69 12.39
C GLY A 136 14.31 -10.27 10.98
N MET A 137 13.62 -11.37 10.66
CA MET A 137 13.58 -11.92 9.30
C MET A 137 12.60 -11.12 8.44
N TRP A 138 12.88 -11.01 7.15
CA TRP A 138 11.93 -10.45 6.19
C TRP A 138 10.71 -11.37 6.11
N SER A 139 9.52 -10.82 6.27
CA SER A 139 8.28 -11.58 6.25
C SER A 139 7.28 -11.12 5.19
N LEU A 140 7.34 -9.86 4.77
CA LEU A 140 6.46 -9.32 3.75
C LEU A 140 7.18 -8.25 2.89
N CYS A 141 6.96 -8.24 1.54
CA CYS A 141 7.43 -7.18 0.66
C CYS A 141 6.60 -5.89 0.85
N PRO A 142 7.05 -4.76 0.34
CA PRO A 142 6.18 -3.61 0.20
C PRO A 142 4.91 -3.93 -0.60
N THR A 143 3.75 -3.57 -0.06
CA THR A 143 2.42 -3.88 -0.59
C THR A 143 1.78 -2.70 -1.34
N TYR A 144 2.60 -1.76 -1.84
CA TYR A 144 2.10 -0.65 -2.66
C TYR A 144 1.47 -1.17 -3.96
N LEU A 145 0.47 -0.46 -4.46
CA LEU A 145 -0.22 -0.78 -5.71
C LEU A 145 0.04 0.28 -6.79
N TYR A 146 0.09 1.56 -6.41
CA TYR A 146 0.17 2.69 -7.34
C TYR A 146 1.60 3.23 -7.39
N VAL A 147 2.44 2.60 -8.22
CA VAL A 147 3.91 2.82 -8.24
C VAL A 147 4.30 4.29 -8.41
N ASN A 148 3.68 5.01 -9.36
CA ASN A 148 4.00 6.42 -9.60
C ASN A 148 3.61 7.31 -8.40
N ALA A 149 2.46 7.05 -7.79
CA ALA A 149 2.01 7.75 -6.59
C ALA A 149 2.91 7.42 -5.39
N TYR A 150 3.30 6.16 -5.22
CA TYR A 150 4.23 5.73 -4.17
C TYR A 150 5.60 6.43 -4.29
N LEU A 151 6.14 6.50 -5.49
CA LEU A 151 7.38 7.25 -5.74
C LEU A 151 7.24 8.76 -5.45
N GLN A 152 6.07 9.34 -5.73
CA GLN A 152 5.79 10.73 -5.36
C GLN A 152 5.69 10.91 -3.85
N THR A 153 5.03 10.01 -3.15
CA THR A 153 4.95 9.99 -1.68
C THR A 153 6.34 9.92 -1.04
N ILE A 154 7.22 9.03 -1.55
CA ILE A 154 8.62 8.96 -1.10
C ILE A 154 9.31 10.33 -1.25
N ARG A 155 9.18 10.99 -2.41
CA ARG A 155 9.77 12.32 -2.64
C ARG A 155 9.21 13.38 -1.69
N THR A 156 7.90 13.35 -1.44
CA THR A 156 7.24 14.29 -0.52
C THR A 156 7.78 14.15 0.91
N ILE A 157 7.91 12.92 1.40
CA ILE A 157 8.45 12.67 2.73
C ILE A 157 9.93 13.06 2.82
N GLU A 158 10.74 12.69 1.82
CA GLU A 158 12.17 13.00 1.76
C GLU A 158 12.46 14.50 1.72
N ALA A 159 11.63 15.27 0.99
CA ALA A 159 11.76 16.72 0.88
C ALA A 159 11.19 17.48 2.09
N SER A 160 10.46 16.81 2.97
CA SER A 160 9.84 17.45 4.13
C SER A 160 10.86 17.95 5.15
N ASP A 161 10.42 18.81 6.05
CA ASP A 161 11.21 19.25 7.20
C ASP A 161 11.04 18.36 8.45
N ALA A 162 10.35 17.20 8.32
CA ALA A 162 10.19 16.25 9.41
C ALA A 162 11.54 15.78 9.96
N GLU A 163 11.66 15.75 11.27
CA GLU A 163 12.82 15.21 12.02
C GLU A 163 12.50 13.89 12.70
N LEU A 164 11.24 13.56 12.76
CA LEU A 164 10.72 12.32 13.30
C LEU A 164 9.66 11.77 12.35
N ILE A 165 9.77 10.51 11.96
CA ILE A 165 8.68 9.83 11.27
C ILE A 165 8.27 8.58 12.02
N VAL A 166 6.96 8.34 12.10
CA VAL A 166 6.32 7.26 12.84
C VAL A 166 5.44 6.49 11.87
N GLY A 167 5.82 5.25 11.58
CA GLY A 167 5.03 4.29 10.84
C GLY A 167 4.36 3.28 11.76
N CYS A 168 3.58 2.36 11.18
CA CYS A 168 2.87 1.38 11.98
C CYS A 168 3.71 0.11 12.22
N HIS A 169 4.49 -0.33 11.23
CA HIS A 169 5.22 -1.60 11.23
C HIS A 169 6.75 -1.43 11.25
N TRP A 170 7.26 -0.22 11.31
CA TRP A 170 8.69 0.08 11.28
C TRP A 170 9.13 0.82 12.53
N PRO A 171 10.41 0.75 12.89
CA PRO A 171 10.94 1.54 13.99
C PRO A 171 10.71 3.04 13.75
N VAL A 172 10.53 3.78 14.83
CA VAL A 172 10.49 5.24 14.78
C VAL A 172 11.83 5.77 14.29
N LEU A 173 11.83 6.53 13.20
CA LEU A 173 13.04 7.07 12.57
C LEU A 173 13.27 8.51 13.00
N ARG A 174 14.46 8.79 13.50
CA ARG A 174 14.86 10.09 14.03
C ARG A 174 16.00 10.67 13.20
N GLY A 175 15.85 11.96 12.85
CA GLY A 175 16.84 12.73 12.11
C GLY A 175 16.76 12.50 10.60
N LYS A 176 17.19 13.52 9.87
CA LYS A 176 17.10 13.61 8.41
C LYS A 176 17.79 12.44 7.70
N GLU A 177 18.92 11.98 8.24
CA GLU A 177 19.68 10.91 7.61
C GLU A 177 18.94 9.58 7.64
N ALA A 178 18.39 9.19 8.80
CA ALA A 178 17.59 7.96 8.93
C ALA A 178 16.35 7.99 8.02
N ILE A 179 15.70 9.15 7.92
CA ILE A 179 14.54 9.34 7.04
C ILE A 179 14.95 9.19 5.58
N ARG A 180 16.04 9.83 5.14
CA ARG A 180 16.54 9.71 3.76
C ARG A 180 16.93 8.28 3.41
N GLN A 181 17.60 7.59 4.34
CA GLN A 181 17.96 6.18 4.15
C GLN A 181 16.71 5.32 3.93
N PHE A 182 15.68 5.47 4.74
CA PHE A 182 14.43 4.72 4.60
C PHE A 182 13.68 5.05 3.30
N CYS A 183 13.67 6.32 2.89
CA CYS A 183 13.15 6.74 1.59
C CYS A 183 13.95 6.11 0.44
N ALA A 184 15.29 6.06 0.56
CA ALA A 184 16.16 5.42 -0.43
C ALA A 184 15.92 3.90 -0.51
N GLU A 185 15.75 3.22 0.62
CA GLU A 185 15.39 1.78 0.67
C GLU A 185 14.06 1.52 -0.04
N SER A 186 13.03 2.34 0.23
CA SER A 186 11.73 2.24 -0.43
C SER A 186 11.84 2.41 -1.95
N ARG A 187 12.62 3.39 -2.40
CA ARG A 187 12.86 3.67 -3.84
C ARG A 187 13.67 2.57 -4.51
N ASN A 188 14.67 2.05 -3.82
CA ASN A 188 15.52 0.96 -4.32
C ASN A 188 14.71 -0.31 -4.51
N PHE A 189 13.77 -0.62 -3.61
CA PHE A 189 12.86 -1.75 -3.78
C PHE A 189 12.03 -1.59 -5.06
N VAL A 190 11.42 -0.42 -5.30
CA VAL A 190 10.65 -0.16 -6.52
C VAL A 190 11.50 -0.39 -7.77
N THR A 191 12.74 0.12 -7.78
CA THR A 191 13.66 -0.05 -8.91
C THR A 191 14.05 -1.51 -9.10
N HIS A 192 14.29 -2.22 -8.00
CA HIS A 192 14.62 -3.64 -8.03
C HIS A 192 13.47 -4.47 -8.59
N ALA A 193 12.25 -4.26 -8.09
CA ALA A 193 11.05 -4.95 -8.56
C ALA A 193 10.80 -4.71 -10.05
N ASP A 194 10.85 -3.44 -10.50
CA ASP A 194 10.68 -3.09 -11.92
C ASP A 194 11.67 -3.83 -12.82
N ARG A 195 12.93 -3.89 -12.39
CA ARG A 195 14.01 -4.59 -13.12
C ARG A 195 13.74 -6.09 -13.18
N ARG A 196 13.38 -6.73 -12.06
CA ARG A 196 13.15 -8.17 -11.99
C ARG A 196 11.96 -8.59 -12.84
N ILE A 197 10.85 -7.87 -12.74
CA ILE A 197 9.64 -8.11 -13.54
C ILE A 197 9.95 -7.96 -15.03
N THR A 198 10.60 -6.85 -15.42
CA THR A 198 10.94 -6.59 -16.83
C THR A 198 11.86 -7.69 -17.39
N HIS A 199 12.85 -8.13 -16.59
CA HIS A 199 13.79 -9.18 -17.00
C HIS A 199 13.05 -10.51 -17.20
N TYR A 200 12.21 -10.89 -16.25
CA TYR A 200 11.44 -12.14 -16.33
C TYR A 200 10.52 -12.17 -17.56
N ILE A 201 9.76 -11.09 -17.82
CA ILE A 201 8.89 -10.99 -18.99
C ILE A 201 9.70 -11.07 -20.30
N ARG A 202 10.88 -10.42 -20.35
CA ARG A 202 11.74 -10.45 -21.54
C ARG A 202 12.24 -11.85 -21.87
N ASP A 203 12.56 -12.63 -20.84
CA ASP A 203 13.10 -13.98 -21.01
C ASP A 203 12.00 -15.01 -21.35
N HIS A 204 10.72 -14.66 -21.12
CA HIS A 204 9.56 -15.51 -21.39
C HIS A 204 8.67 -14.93 -22.51
N ARG A 205 9.18 -14.98 -23.76
CA ARG A 205 8.54 -14.36 -24.95
C ARG A 205 7.15 -14.88 -25.26
N SER A 206 6.80 -16.09 -24.85
CA SER A 206 5.44 -16.65 -24.99
C SER A 206 4.39 -15.92 -24.15
N GLY A 207 4.85 -15.12 -23.18
CA GLY A 207 4.04 -14.39 -22.23
C GLY A 207 4.01 -15.04 -20.85
N VAL A 208 3.66 -14.26 -19.85
CA VAL A 208 3.63 -14.67 -18.45
C VAL A 208 2.33 -14.21 -17.79
N THR A 209 1.89 -14.92 -16.78
CA THR A 209 0.75 -14.52 -15.95
C THR A 209 1.21 -13.81 -14.69
N LEU A 210 0.32 -13.04 -14.05
CA LEU A 210 0.59 -12.43 -12.75
C LEU A 210 0.94 -13.49 -11.69
N ARG A 211 0.28 -14.65 -11.71
CA ARG A 211 0.56 -15.76 -10.78
C ARG A 211 1.98 -16.29 -10.94
N GLU A 212 2.43 -16.51 -12.17
CA GLU A 212 3.82 -16.94 -12.44
C GLU A 212 4.82 -15.91 -11.91
N LEU A 213 4.60 -14.62 -12.18
CA LEU A 213 5.46 -13.57 -11.65
C LEU A 213 5.50 -13.57 -10.10
N CYS A 214 4.37 -13.74 -9.42
CA CYS A 214 4.33 -13.84 -7.96
C CYS A 214 5.10 -15.06 -7.44
N THR A 215 4.99 -16.20 -8.11
CA THR A 215 5.66 -17.43 -7.70
C THR A 215 7.17 -17.36 -7.93
N GLU A 216 7.57 -16.99 -9.14
CA GLU A 216 8.96 -17.06 -9.57
C GLU A 216 9.84 -15.92 -9.03
N LEU A 217 9.22 -14.78 -8.69
CA LEU A 217 9.94 -13.64 -8.15
C LEU A 217 9.85 -13.52 -6.62
N SER A 218 9.11 -14.40 -5.95
CA SER A 218 8.91 -14.32 -4.49
C SER A 218 10.21 -14.29 -3.70
N GLU A 219 11.15 -15.21 -3.97
CA GLU A 219 12.43 -15.27 -3.29
C GLU A 219 13.33 -14.04 -3.57
N GLN A 220 13.11 -13.36 -4.68
CA GLN A 220 13.91 -12.23 -5.12
C GLN A 220 13.34 -10.88 -4.65
N LEU A 221 12.04 -10.84 -4.39
CA LEU A 221 11.32 -9.64 -3.96
C LEU A 221 10.96 -9.66 -2.48
N GLY A 222 11.24 -10.76 -1.77
CA GLY A 222 11.03 -10.93 -0.34
C GLY A 222 10.97 -12.41 0.02
N GLU A 223 11.40 -12.77 1.22
CA GLU A 223 11.25 -14.12 1.74
C GLU A 223 9.81 -14.35 2.21
N TRP A 224 8.94 -14.77 1.28
CA TRP A 224 7.54 -14.98 1.56
C TRP A 224 7.23 -16.45 1.81
N PRO A 225 6.48 -16.77 2.86
CA PRO A 225 5.76 -18.04 2.88
C PRO A 225 4.79 -18.04 1.68
N LEU A 226 4.74 -19.13 0.91
CA LEU A 226 3.84 -19.26 -0.25
C LEU A 226 2.39 -18.85 0.03
N ALA A 227 1.91 -19.06 1.26
CA ALA A 227 0.57 -18.68 1.69
C ALA A 227 0.28 -17.15 1.66
N VAL A 228 1.31 -16.32 1.77
CA VAL A 228 1.19 -14.84 1.73
C VAL A 228 1.86 -14.23 0.50
N SER A 229 2.39 -15.02 -0.42
CA SER A 229 2.96 -14.53 -1.69
C SER A 229 1.93 -13.84 -2.58
N LEU A 230 0.64 -14.06 -2.32
CA LEU A 230 -0.46 -13.36 -3.00
C LEU A 230 -0.47 -11.85 -2.74
N GLU A 231 0.06 -11.39 -1.62
CA GLU A 231 0.24 -9.96 -1.34
C GLU A 231 1.23 -9.30 -2.32
N LEU A 232 2.20 -10.07 -2.83
CA LEU A 232 3.13 -9.64 -3.86
C LEU A 232 2.42 -9.24 -5.16
N ALA A 233 1.21 -9.77 -5.41
CA ALA A 233 0.39 -9.41 -6.55
C ALA A 233 0.10 -7.91 -6.62
N ASN A 234 -0.03 -7.22 -5.47
CA ASN A 234 -0.27 -5.78 -5.44
C ASN A 234 0.92 -5.01 -6.06
N ALA A 235 2.14 -5.24 -5.58
CA ALA A 235 3.31 -4.56 -6.10
C ALA A 235 3.58 -4.93 -7.58
N ILE A 236 3.52 -6.23 -7.93
CA ILE A 236 3.77 -6.68 -9.31
C ILE A 236 2.71 -6.11 -10.25
N SER A 237 1.42 -6.15 -9.90
CA SER A 237 0.34 -5.57 -10.71
C SER A 237 0.57 -4.08 -10.95
N GLY A 238 0.93 -3.32 -9.93
CA GLY A 238 1.27 -1.91 -10.08
C GLY A 238 2.42 -1.65 -11.06
N HIS A 239 3.45 -2.51 -11.08
CA HIS A 239 4.54 -2.42 -12.06
C HIS A 239 4.08 -2.80 -13.47
N LEU A 240 3.22 -3.80 -13.60
CA LEU A 240 2.64 -4.18 -14.89
C LEU A 240 1.80 -3.05 -15.47
N ASP A 241 0.90 -2.45 -14.68
CA ASP A 241 0.08 -1.33 -15.12
C ASP A 241 0.93 -0.13 -15.55
N ARG A 242 1.93 0.24 -14.73
CA ARG A 242 2.90 1.27 -15.09
C ARG A 242 3.66 0.95 -16.38
N GLY A 243 4.02 -0.31 -16.58
CA GLY A 243 4.70 -0.77 -17.79
C GLY A 243 3.80 -0.70 -19.03
N ILE A 244 2.51 -1.01 -18.89
CA ILE A 244 1.50 -0.89 -19.95
C ILE A 244 1.28 0.58 -20.30
N GLU A 245 1.09 1.45 -19.31
CA GLU A 245 0.94 2.90 -19.50
C GLU A 245 2.16 3.50 -20.23
N ALA A 246 3.35 3.04 -19.91
CA ALA A 246 4.60 3.46 -20.56
C ALA A 246 4.85 2.77 -21.93
N GLY A 247 3.95 1.90 -22.39
CA GLY A 247 4.11 1.17 -23.64
C GLY A 247 5.19 0.08 -23.63
N ARG A 248 5.76 -0.28 -22.48
CA ARG A 248 6.78 -1.34 -22.33
C ARG A 248 6.18 -2.74 -22.38
N PHE A 249 4.98 -2.91 -21.85
CA PHE A 249 4.28 -4.18 -21.78
C PHE A 249 2.97 -4.13 -22.56
N ALA A 250 2.57 -5.27 -23.10
CA ALA A 250 1.25 -5.53 -23.64
C ALA A 250 0.56 -6.60 -22.80
N VAL A 251 -0.77 -6.51 -22.68
CA VAL A 251 -1.59 -7.49 -21.97
C VAL A 251 -2.65 -8.10 -22.89
N ASP A 252 -2.72 -9.41 -22.91
CA ASP A 252 -3.80 -10.16 -23.55
C ASP A 252 -4.91 -10.41 -22.51
N ARG A 253 -5.99 -9.61 -22.61
CA ARG A 253 -7.17 -9.72 -21.75
C ARG A 253 -8.21 -10.72 -22.26
N SER A 254 -8.01 -11.31 -23.43
CA SER A 254 -8.87 -12.40 -23.93
C SER A 254 -8.51 -13.75 -23.30
N ALA A 255 -7.27 -13.90 -22.82
CA ALA A 255 -6.85 -15.05 -22.03
C ALA A 255 -7.34 -14.93 -20.57
N CYS A 256 -7.60 -16.06 -19.92
CA CYS A 256 -7.90 -16.15 -18.50
C CYS A 256 -7.07 -17.30 -17.89
N PRO A 257 -6.04 -16.98 -17.08
CA PRO A 257 -5.61 -15.67 -16.59
C PRO A 257 -5.02 -14.75 -17.68
N PHE A 258 -5.02 -13.45 -17.44
CA PHE A 258 -4.39 -12.46 -18.33
C PHE A 258 -2.91 -12.77 -18.55
N VAL A 259 -2.43 -12.53 -19.76
CA VAL A 259 -1.05 -12.83 -20.18
C VAL A 259 -0.33 -11.52 -20.56
N TYR A 260 0.83 -11.33 -20.00
CA TYR A 260 1.68 -10.15 -20.18
C TYR A 260 2.89 -10.48 -21.05
N ARG A 261 3.26 -9.57 -21.95
CA ARG A 261 4.43 -9.69 -22.84
C ARG A 261 5.15 -8.36 -22.94
N LEU A 262 6.38 -8.36 -23.44
CA LEU A 262 6.97 -7.13 -23.94
C LEU A 262 6.13 -6.58 -25.09
N SER A 263 6.00 -5.27 -25.14
CA SER A 263 5.38 -4.59 -26.28
C SER A 263 6.25 -4.73 -27.53
N ASP A 264 5.62 -5.05 -28.68
CA ASP A 264 6.31 -5.08 -29.97
C ASP A 264 6.62 -3.69 -30.54
N LYS A 265 6.23 -2.62 -29.84
CA LYS A 265 6.60 -1.26 -30.23
C LYS A 265 8.10 -1.12 -30.08
N ARG A 266 8.81 -1.11 -31.22
CA ARG A 266 10.21 -0.67 -31.30
C ARG A 266 10.28 0.74 -30.71
N GLU A 267 11.24 0.97 -29.82
CA GLU A 267 11.66 2.33 -29.49
C GLU A 267 11.98 3.03 -30.84
N GLU A 268 11.05 3.88 -31.28
CA GLU A 268 11.41 4.88 -32.30
C GLU A 268 12.38 5.83 -31.59
N GLY A 269 13.65 5.72 -31.97
CA GLY A 269 14.84 6.35 -31.41
C GLY A 269 14.88 7.87 -31.46
#